data_c7599765835a4f6c84edb1494b03954c
#
_entry.id   c7599765835a4f6c84edb1494b03954c
#
_cell.length_a   1.000
_cell.length_b   1.000
_cell.length_c   1.000
_cell.angle_alpha   90.00
_cell.angle_beta   90.00
_cell.angle_gamma   90.00
#
_symmetry.space_group_name_H-M   'P 1'
#
loop_
_entity.id
_entity.type
_entity.pdbx_description
1 polymer ?
#
loop_
_entity_poly.entity_id
_entity_poly.type
_entity_poly.pdbx_seq_one_letter_code
_entity_poly.pdbx_strand_id
1 'polypeptide(L)'
;MNEPLTARRAASNRRAVARKLAVQALYRWQVNAGPWQDLLLEFADAEDMPKADREYFEALVRGIAEEGGAGWDRDLARFTDRAPAELDPVEHAVLLIGLFELSRRPDVPYRVVIDEGVGLARRFGATDGHKYVNAVLDRAARELRPDER
;
A
#
# COMPACT_ATOMS: atom_id res chain seq x y z
N MET A 1 -14.02 -14.91 19.76
CA MET A 1 -15.32 -15.00 19.13
C MET A 1 -15.22 -14.61 17.67
N ASN A 2 -15.85 -15.37 16.78
CA ASN A 2 -15.74 -15.12 15.35
C ASN A 2 -16.79 -14.13 14.87
N GLU A 3 -16.35 -13.16 14.10
CA GLU A 3 -17.26 -12.26 13.42
C GLU A 3 -18.03 -12.99 12.33
N PRO A 4 -19.28 -12.56 12.03
CA PRO A 4 -19.99 -13.09 10.89
C PRO A 4 -19.17 -12.89 9.60
N LEU A 5 -19.30 -13.86 8.66
CA LEU A 5 -18.59 -13.80 7.39
C LEU A 5 -18.88 -12.51 6.62
N THR A 6 -20.14 -12.06 6.66
CA THR A 6 -20.56 -10.82 6.00
C THR A 6 -19.86 -9.60 6.58
N ALA A 7 -19.68 -9.54 7.91
CA ALA A 7 -18.98 -8.44 8.58
C ALA A 7 -17.50 -8.44 8.21
N ARG A 8 -16.86 -9.62 8.11
CA ARG A 8 -15.46 -9.72 7.71
C ARG A 8 -15.24 -9.29 6.26
N ARG A 9 -16.17 -9.66 5.36
CA ARG A 9 -16.10 -9.22 3.97
C ARG A 9 -16.26 -7.71 3.86
N ALA A 10 -17.19 -7.13 4.62
CA ALA A 10 -17.39 -5.69 4.63
C ALA A 10 -16.14 -4.96 5.10
N ALA A 11 -15.51 -5.44 6.20
CA ALA A 11 -14.29 -4.86 6.72
C ALA A 11 -13.14 -4.97 5.72
N SER A 12 -12.99 -6.14 5.07
CA SER A 12 -11.99 -6.36 4.03
C SER A 12 -12.19 -5.44 2.84
N ASN A 13 -13.44 -5.25 2.40
CA ASN A 13 -13.77 -4.36 1.29
C ASN A 13 -13.46 -2.90 1.64
N ARG A 14 -13.72 -2.47 2.86
CA ARG A 14 -13.42 -1.12 3.30
C ARG A 14 -11.92 -0.86 3.34
N ARG A 15 -11.11 -1.84 3.75
CA ARG A 15 -9.65 -1.74 3.69
C ARG A 15 -9.15 -1.72 2.26
N ALA A 16 -9.76 -2.50 1.36
CA ALA A 16 -9.40 -2.47 -0.05
C ALA A 16 -9.62 -1.08 -0.65
N VAL A 17 -10.72 -0.41 -0.32
CA VAL A 17 -10.97 0.96 -0.75
C VAL A 17 -9.94 1.91 -0.14
N ALA A 18 -9.60 1.74 1.12
CA ALA A 18 -8.58 2.54 1.78
C ALA A 18 -7.22 2.42 1.07
N ARG A 19 -6.83 1.21 0.66
CA ARG A 19 -5.59 1.00 -0.09
C ARG A 19 -5.62 1.68 -1.45
N LYS A 20 -6.75 1.59 -2.15
CA LYS A 20 -6.92 2.28 -3.43
C LYS A 20 -6.71 3.79 -3.28
N LEU A 21 -7.35 4.38 -2.29
CA LEU A 21 -7.21 5.81 -2.02
C LEU A 21 -5.78 6.17 -1.61
N ALA A 22 -5.12 5.29 -0.84
CA ALA A 22 -3.74 5.50 -0.43
C ALA A 22 -2.79 5.48 -1.63
N VAL A 23 -3.02 4.60 -2.61
CA VAL A 23 -2.24 4.62 -3.86
C VAL A 23 -2.36 5.96 -4.55
N GLN A 24 -3.58 6.48 -4.66
CA GLN A 24 -3.84 7.77 -5.30
C GLN A 24 -3.16 8.92 -4.53
N ALA A 25 -3.25 8.89 -3.20
CA ALA A 25 -2.62 9.92 -2.36
C ALA A 25 -1.09 9.88 -2.47
N LEU A 26 -0.50 8.68 -2.43
CA LEU A 26 0.95 8.54 -2.51
C LEU A 26 1.47 8.86 -3.92
N TYR A 27 0.70 8.54 -4.97
CA TYR A 27 1.03 8.98 -6.31
C TYR A 27 1.08 10.51 -6.38
N ARG A 28 0.04 11.15 -5.86
CA ARG A 28 -0.03 12.61 -5.80
C ARG A 28 1.16 13.21 -5.04
N TRP A 29 1.53 12.60 -3.93
CA TRP A 29 2.65 13.02 -3.11
C TRP A 29 4.00 12.90 -3.84
N GLN A 30 4.17 11.86 -4.65
CA GLN A 30 5.40 11.70 -5.44
C GLN A 30 5.52 12.81 -6.51
N VAL A 31 4.40 13.21 -7.08
CA VAL A 31 4.39 14.23 -8.14
C VAL A 31 4.56 15.63 -7.55
N ASN A 32 3.97 15.87 -6.40
CA ASN A 32 3.99 17.17 -5.76
C ASN A 32 4.12 16.96 -4.25
N ALA A 33 5.36 16.79 -3.79
CA ALA A 33 5.65 16.53 -2.39
C ALA A 33 5.19 17.69 -1.50
N GLY A 34 4.69 17.32 -0.33
CA GLY A 34 4.24 18.28 0.67
C GLY A 34 3.95 17.56 1.99
N PRO A 35 3.45 18.26 3.00
CA PRO A 35 3.14 17.64 4.28
C PRO A 35 2.08 16.54 4.13
N TRP A 36 2.28 15.41 4.82
CA TRP A 36 1.32 14.31 4.77
C TRP A 36 -0.06 14.71 5.27
N GLN A 37 -0.15 15.71 6.16
CA GLN A 37 -1.42 16.23 6.65
C GLN A 37 -2.27 16.81 5.52
N ASP A 38 -1.62 17.45 4.54
CA ASP A 38 -2.32 18.00 3.39
C ASP A 38 -2.95 16.91 2.53
N LEU A 39 -2.29 15.75 2.42
CA LEU A 39 -2.85 14.61 1.71
C LEU A 39 -4.13 14.11 2.39
N LEU A 40 -4.14 14.05 3.72
CA LEU A 40 -5.33 13.64 4.45
C LEU A 40 -6.49 14.62 4.24
N LEU A 41 -6.20 15.92 4.25
CA LEU A 41 -7.22 16.92 4.00
C LEU A 41 -7.75 16.84 2.57
N GLU A 42 -6.86 16.68 1.59
CA GLU A 42 -7.25 16.58 0.19
C GLU A 42 -8.17 15.40 -0.06
N PHE A 43 -7.86 14.25 0.56
CA PHE A 43 -8.61 13.01 0.31
C PHE A 43 -9.80 12.81 1.25
N ALA A 44 -9.95 13.67 2.27
CA ALA A 44 -11.07 13.57 3.21
C ALA A 44 -12.43 13.62 2.51
N ASP A 45 -12.53 14.36 1.41
CA ASP A 45 -13.75 14.54 0.64
C ASP A 45 -13.76 13.69 -0.64
N ALA A 46 -12.84 12.73 -0.79
CA ALA A 46 -12.85 11.85 -1.95
C ALA A 46 -14.16 11.10 -2.04
N GLU A 47 -14.64 10.91 -3.27
CA GLU A 47 -15.93 10.26 -3.53
C GLU A 47 -16.08 8.92 -2.83
N ASP A 48 -15.01 8.12 -2.84
CA ASP A 48 -15.04 6.78 -2.25
C ASP A 48 -14.71 6.74 -0.76
N MET A 49 -14.36 7.87 -0.14
CA MET A 49 -13.98 7.86 1.27
C MET A 49 -15.09 7.31 2.19
N PRO A 50 -16.39 7.57 1.95
CA PRO A 50 -17.43 6.97 2.78
C PRO A 50 -17.44 5.44 2.76
N LYS A 51 -16.88 4.82 1.70
CA LYS A 51 -16.82 3.36 1.57
C LYS A 51 -15.51 2.78 2.12
N ALA A 52 -14.59 3.65 2.53
CA ALA A 52 -13.26 3.25 2.98
C ALA A 52 -13.20 3.09 4.49
N ASP A 53 -12.23 2.30 4.93
CA ASP A 53 -11.75 2.35 6.31
C ASP A 53 -10.84 3.57 6.40
N ARG A 54 -11.40 4.69 6.82
CA ARG A 54 -10.67 5.97 6.87
C ARG A 54 -9.44 5.89 7.78
N GLU A 55 -9.59 5.27 8.94
CA GLU A 55 -8.48 5.13 9.88
C GLU A 55 -7.32 4.37 9.26
N TYR A 56 -7.62 3.32 8.52
CA TYR A 56 -6.59 2.54 7.82
C TYR A 56 -5.92 3.34 6.72
N PHE A 57 -6.70 4.10 5.94
CA PHE A 57 -6.17 5.01 4.94
C PHE A 57 -5.18 5.99 5.57
N GLU A 58 -5.56 6.62 6.68
CA GLU A 58 -4.70 7.58 7.36
C GLU A 58 -3.42 6.91 7.89
N ALA A 59 -3.54 5.69 8.41
CA ALA A 59 -2.37 4.95 8.89
C ALA A 59 -1.38 4.66 7.76
N LEU A 60 -1.86 4.29 6.59
CA LEU A 60 -1.00 4.04 5.43
C LEU A 60 -0.29 5.31 4.97
N VAL A 61 -1.05 6.37 4.75
CA VAL A 61 -0.48 7.62 4.25
C VAL A 61 0.51 8.21 5.25
N ARG A 62 0.11 8.30 6.51
CA ARG A 62 0.96 8.84 7.56
C ARG A 62 2.21 8.00 7.73
N GLY A 63 2.05 6.68 7.85
CA GLY A 63 3.17 5.78 8.10
C GLY A 63 4.24 5.84 7.02
N ILE A 64 3.83 6.10 5.78
CA ILE A 64 4.77 6.15 4.65
C ILE A 64 5.32 7.56 4.44
N ALA A 65 4.48 8.58 4.50
CA ALA A 65 4.86 9.94 4.11
C ALA A 65 5.39 10.80 5.26
N GLU A 66 5.16 10.43 6.51
CA GLU A 66 5.49 11.27 7.67
C GLU A 66 6.96 11.67 7.73
N GLU A 67 7.86 10.76 7.38
CA GLU A 67 9.30 11.01 7.41
C GLU A 67 9.89 11.27 6.02
N GLY A 68 9.06 11.64 5.05
CA GLY A 68 9.48 11.98 3.71
C GLY A 68 9.74 10.81 2.77
N GLY A 69 9.55 9.58 3.23
CA GLY A 69 9.62 8.39 2.37
C GLY A 69 11.00 7.83 2.08
N ALA A 70 12.07 8.57 2.39
CA ALA A 70 13.43 8.12 2.06
C ALA A 70 13.83 6.81 2.74
N GLY A 71 13.41 6.64 3.99
CA GLY A 71 13.66 5.39 4.72
C GLY A 71 12.94 4.21 4.10
N TRP A 72 11.69 4.40 3.68
CA TRP A 72 10.93 3.36 3.02
C TRP A 72 11.53 3.00 1.66
N ASP A 73 11.99 3.98 0.90
CA ASP A 73 12.66 3.72 -0.38
C ASP A 73 13.96 2.96 -0.20
N ARG A 74 14.70 3.27 0.85
CA ARG A 74 15.95 2.56 1.18
C ARG A 74 15.65 1.09 1.48
N ASP A 75 14.61 0.83 2.26
CA ASP A 75 14.20 -0.54 2.57
C ASP A 75 13.67 -1.26 1.33
N LEU A 76 12.89 -0.56 0.51
CA LEU A 76 12.35 -1.13 -0.72
C LEU A 76 13.45 -1.53 -1.70
N ALA A 77 14.52 -0.74 -1.76
CA ALA A 77 15.64 -1.01 -2.67
C ALA A 77 16.30 -2.37 -2.39
N ARG A 78 16.14 -2.91 -1.20
CA ARG A 78 16.66 -4.25 -0.86
C ARG A 78 15.96 -5.35 -1.66
N PHE A 79 14.77 -5.10 -2.16
CA PHE A 79 13.94 -6.10 -2.82
C PHE A 79 13.72 -5.83 -4.31
N THR A 80 14.16 -4.69 -4.80
CA THR A 80 14.01 -4.31 -6.20
C THR A 80 15.35 -4.44 -6.93
N ASP A 81 15.28 -4.67 -8.24
CA ASP A 81 16.47 -4.74 -9.10
C ASP A 81 16.83 -3.39 -9.73
N ARG A 82 16.05 -2.36 -9.39
CA ARG A 82 16.28 -1.00 -9.88
C ARG A 82 15.98 0.00 -8.75
N ALA A 83 16.51 1.22 -8.89
CA ALA A 83 16.29 2.25 -7.87
C ALA A 83 14.80 2.61 -7.78
N PRO A 84 14.26 2.85 -6.58
CA PRO A 84 12.85 3.23 -6.43
C PRO A 84 12.45 4.44 -7.30
N ALA A 85 13.36 5.40 -7.50
CA ALA A 85 13.08 6.57 -8.34
C ALA A 85 12.85 6.21 -9.81
N GLU A 86 13.27 5.04 -10.26
CA GLU A 86 13.11 4.55 -11.62
C GLU A 86 11.83 3.76 -11.82
N LEU A 87 11.08 3.49 -10.74
CA LEU A 87 9.85 2.72 -10.80
C LEU A 87 8.71 3.58 -11.36
N ASP A 88 7.77 2.92 -12.02
CA ASP A 88 6.49 3.56 -12.35
C ASP A 88 5.88 4.11 -11.06
N PRO A 89 5.43 5.37 -11.02
CA PRO A 89 4.93 5.98 -9.77
C PRO A 89 3.77 5.24 -9.12
N VAL A 90 2.90 4.61 -9.89
CA VAL A 90 1.80 3.82 -9.33
C VAL A 90 2.34 2.56 -8.66
N GLU A 91 3.23 1.85 -9.36
CA GLU A 91 3.85 0.65 -8.81
C GLU A 91 4.69 0.97 -7.58
N HIS A 92 5.39 2.10 -7.60
CA HIS A 92 6.13 2.57 -6.45
C HIS A 92 5.21 2.76 -5.24
N ALA A 93 4.08 3.44 -5.43
CA ALA A 93 3.09 3.62 -4.37
C ALA A 93 2.54 2.29 -3.85
N VAL A 94 2.22 1.37 -4.75
CA VAL A 94 1.71 0.04 -4.39
C VAL A 94 2.76 -0.73 -3.57
N LEU A 95 4.01 -0.68 -3.99
CA LEU A 95 5.10 -1.36 -3.29
C LEU A 95 5.36 -0.76 -1.91
N LEU A 96 5.28 0.56 -1.77
CA LEU A 96 5.42 1.21 -0.47
C LEU A 96 4.32 0.78 0.50
N ILE A 97 3.09 0.68 0.02
CA ILE A 97 1.97 0.21 0.84
C ILE A 97 2.22 -1.24 1.27
N GLY A 98 2.60 -2.10 0.34
CA GLY A 98 2.87 -3.50 0.66
C GLY A 98 4.01 -3.65 1.66
N LEU A 99 5.09 -2.91 1.47
CA LEU A 99 6.22 -2.94 2.38
C LEU A 99 5.82 -2.46 3.79
N PHE A 100 5.04 -1.39 3.86
CA PHE A 100 4.52 -0.88 5.13
C PHE A 100 3.68 -1.94 5.83
N GLU A 101 2.76 -2.58 5.10
CA GLU A 101 1.89 -3.59 5.69
C GLU A 101 2.68 -4.81 6.16
N LEU A 102 3.64 -5.28 5.36
CA LEU A 102 4.49 -6.40 5.76
C LEU A 102 5.31 -6.07 7.01
N SER A 103 5.79 -4.84 7.13
CA SER A 103 6.68 -4.42 8.22
C SER A 103 5.94 -3.99 9.49
N ARG A 104 4.79 -3.35 9.35
CA ARG A 104 4.13 -2.67 10.47
C ARG A 104 2.73 -3.15 10.79
N ARG A 105 2.13 -4.02 9.95
CA ARG A 105 0.76 -4.49 10.15
C ARG A 105 0.72 -6.02 10.21
N PRO A 106 1.21 -6.60 11.31
CA PRO A 106 1.20 -8.07 11.44
C PRO A 106 -0.20 -8.68 11.44
N ASP A 107 -1.22 -7.86 11.67
CA ASP A 107 -2.62 -8.29 11.59
C ASP A 107 -3.07 -8.57 10.14
N VAL A 108 -2.33 -8.09 9.14
CA VAL A 108 -2.64 -8.35 7.73
C VAL A 108 -1.80 -9.52 7.25
N PRO A 109 -2.40 -10.65 6.86
CA PRO A 109 -1.64 -11.79 6.35
C PRO A 109 -0.82 -11.43 5.10
N TYR A 110 0.39 -12.01 4.97
CA TYR A 110 1.25 -11.65 3.84
C TYR A 110 0.58 -11.92 2.49
N ARG A 111 -0.24 -12.97 2.40
CA ARG A 111 -0.95 -13.29 1.15
C ARG A 111 -1.94 -12.19 0.76
N VAL A 112 -2.60 -11.61 1.75
CA VAL A 112 -3.50 -10.48 1.52
C VAL A 112 -2.72 -9.28 1.01
N VAL A 113 -1.55 -9.00 1.62
CA VAL A 113 -0.69 -7.90 1.17
C VAL A 113 -0.32 -8.07 -0.30
N ILE A 114 0.12 -9.26 -0.69
CA ILE A 114 0.53 -9.54 -2.07
C ILE A 114 -0.68 -9.43 -3.01
N ASP A 115 -1.78 -10.10 -2.69
CA ASP A 115 -2.96 -10.14 -3.55
C ASP A 115 -3.53 -8.74 -3.77
N GLU A 116 -3.61 -7.93 -2.72
CA GLU A 116 -4.11 -6.57 -2.84
C GLU A 116 -3.17 -5.69 -3.66
N GLY A 117 -1.87 -5.82 -3.45
CA GLY A 117 -0.87 -5.09 -4.23
C GLY A 117 -0.93 -5.44 -5.70
N VAL A 118 -1.01 -6.73 -6.02
CA VAL A 118 -1.13 -7.20 -7.40
C VAL A 118 -2.40 -6.68 -8.05
N GLY A 119 -3.53 -6.70 -7.33
CA GLY A 119 -4.80 -6.20 -7.84
C GLY A 119 -4.75 -4.71 -8.16
N LEU A 120 -4.14 -3.92 -7.30
CA LEU A 120 -3.97 -2.48 -7.53
C LEU A 120 -3.06 -2.20 -8.73
N ALA A 121 -1.97 -2.96 -8.86
CA ALA A 121 -1.07 -2.81 -9.99
C ALA A 121 -1.74 -3.17 -11.31
N ARG A 122 -2.58 -4.21 -11.33
CA ARG A 122 -3.35 -4.55 -12.54
C ARG A 122 -4.32 -3.45 -12.93
N ARG A 123 -4.94 -2.84 -11.92
CA ARG A 123 -5.99 -1.84 -12.16
C ARG A 123 -5.44 -0.50 -12.57
N PHE A 124 -4.33 -0.07 -11.98
CA PHE A 124 -3.82 1.30 -12.13
C PHE A 124 -2.40 1.40 -12.69
N GLY A 125 -1.65 0.31 -12.68
CA GLY A 125 -0.26 0.32 -13.10
C GLY A 125 -0.08 0.09 -14.60
N ALA A 126 1.19 0.06 -15.01
CA ALA A 126 1.56 -0.23 -16.39
C ALA A 126 1.31 -1.69 -16.74
N THR A 127 1.28 -1.99 -18.04
CA THR A 127 1.14 -3.37 -18.52
C THR A 127 2.24 -4.25 -17.91
N ASP A 128 1.84 -5.39 -17.36
CA ASP A 128 2.72 -6.36 -16.70
C ASP A 128 3.38 -5.86 -15.40
N GLY A 129 3.07 -4.63 -14.95
CA GLY A 129 3.57 -4.13 -13.68
C GLY A 129 3.15 -5.00 -12.50
N HIS A 130 2.00 -5.65 -12.57
CA HIS A 130 1.52 -6.53 -11.52
C HIS A 130 2.43 -7.74 -11.30
N LYS A 131 3.10 -8.22 -12.35
CA LYS A 131 4.05 -9.33 -12.23
C LYS A 131 5.28 -8.90 -11.44
N TYR A 132 5.75 -7.69 -11.69
CA TYR A 132 6.87 -7.12 -10.96
C TYR A 132 6.51 -6.90 -9.48
N VAL A 133 5.33 -6.33 -9.23
CA VAL A 133 4.84 -6.14 -7.85
C VAL A 133 4.77 -7.47 -7.11
N ASN A 134 4.22 -8.49 -7.76
CA ASN A 134 4.14 -9.82 -7.14
C ASN A 134 5.52 -10.34 -6.74
N ALA A 135 6.49 -10.25 -7.64
CA ALA A 135 7.84 -10.74 -7.38
C ALA A 135 8.53 -9.98 -6.25
N VAL A 136 8.41 -8.66 -6.24
CA VAL A 136 9.03 -7.83 -5.20
C VAL A 136 8.40 -8.10 -3.84
N LEU A 137 7.07 -8.11 -3.76
CA LEU A 137 6.38 -8.34 -2.48
C LEU A 137 6.60 -9.77 -1.97
N ASP A 138 6.72 -10.74 -2.86
CA ASP A 138 7.04 -12.11 -2.45
C ASP A 138 8.43 -12.19 -1.81
N ARG A 139 9.42 -11.54 -2.41
CA ARG A 139 10.77 -11.46 -1.82
C ARG A 139 10.75 -10.78 -0.46
N ALA A 140 10.05 -9.65 -0.37
CA ALA A 140 9.94 -8.92 0.89
C ALA A 140 9.25 -9.77 1.98
N ALA A 141 8.19 -10.48 1.61
CA ALA A 141 7.46 -11.32 2.56
C ALA A 141 8.33 -12.46 3.11
N ARG A 142 9.18 -13.04 2.27
CA ARG A 142 10.09 -14.11 2.72
C ARG A 142 11.02 -13.64 3.82
N GLU A 143 11.51 -12.41 3.72
CA GLU A 143 12.39 -11.86 4.73
C GLU A 143 11.64 -11.30 5.94
N LEU A 144 10.53 -10.59 5.71
CA LEU A 144 9.82 -9.88 6.76
C LEU A 144 8.79 -10.74 7.51
N ARG A 145 8.32 -11.80 6.90
CA ARG A 145 7.31 -12.71 7.47
C ARG A 145 7.76 -14.18 7.35
N PRO A 146 8.98 -14.52 7.81
CA PRO A 146 9.49 -15.88 7.61
C PRO A 146 8.66 -16.96 8.32
N ASP A 147 8.08 -16.64 9.47
CA ASP A 147 7.30 -17.58 10.27
C ASP A 147 5.88 -17.79 9.75
N GLU A 148 5.43 -16.93 8.87
CA GLU A 148 4.08 -16.99 8.32
C GLU A 148 4.01 -17.84 7.04
N ARG A 149 5.13 -18.08 6.43
CA ARG A 149 5.19 -18.78 5.14
C ARG A 149 5.27 -20.28 5.27
#